data_3e6cd81bc62866340fc14be5f6fe7000
#
_entry.id   3e6cd81bc62866340fc14be5f6fe7000
#
_cell.length_a   1.000
_cell.length_b   1.000
_cell.length_c   1.000
_cell.angle_alpha   90.00
_cell.angle_beta   90.00
_cell.angle_gamma   90.00
#
_symmetry.space_group_name_H-M   'P 1'
#
loop_
_entity.id
_entity.type
_entity.pdbx_description
1 polymer ?
#
loop_
_entity_poly.entity_id
_entity_poly.type
_entity_poly.pdbx_seq_one_letter_code
_entity_poly.pdbx_strand_id
1 'polypeptide(L)'
;MTSATTPSTVPLVDIRGLRKRYGSNEVLKGVDLHIDRGEVVSIIGKSGSGKSTLLRCINGLESFQEGQLTVHGQPLQADQPQALRELRKNVGMIFQSFNLFPHLSVGRNVMLAPSLVMRQPQDVVRANAQRLLERVGLAEKFDAMPDQLSGGQQQRVAIARALAMDPEILLCDEVTSALDPELVGEVLSVVESLAEQGMTLIMVTHEMRFARKVSDKVVFMHQGKVHEVGAPETLFGAPQTPELRQFLGFSAS
;
A
#
# COMPACT_ATOMS: atom_id res chain seq x y z
N MET A 1 -5.81 -38.00 20.24
CA MET A 1 -5.89 -37.17 19.02
C MET A 1 -6.56 -35.87 19.40
N THR A 2 -5.77 -34.90 19.83
CA THR A 2 -6.23 -33.57 20.21
C THR A 2 -6.12 -32.68 18.98
N SER A 3 -7.26 -32.34 18.39
CA SER A 3 -7.38 -31.39 17.31
C SER A 3 -7.01 -30.01 17.85
N ALA A 4 -5.84 -29.51 17.45
CA ALA A 4 -5.48 -28.13 17.71
C ALA A 4 -6.35 -27.24 16.83
N THR A 5 -7.37 -26.64 17.44
CA THR A 5 -8.15 -25.58 16.82
C THR A 5 -7.25 -24.36 16.75
N THR A 6 -6.72 -24.08 15.57
CA THR A 6 -6.01 -22.82 15.29
C THR A 6 -7.00 -21.69 15.57
N PRO A 7 -6.67 -20.66 16.38
CA PRO A 7 -7.54 -19.52 16.57
C PRO A 7 -7.74 -18.84 15.22
N SER A 8 -9.00 -18.77 14.78
CA SER A 8 -9.42 -17.99 13.62
C SER A 8 -9.17 -16.50 13.95
N THR A 9 -7.99 -16.02 13.62
CA THR A 9 -7.70 -14.58 13.68
C THR A 9 -8.52 -13.90 12.59
N VAL A 10 -9.36 -12.94 13.00
CA VAL A 10 -10.11 -12.12 12.03
C VAL A 10 -9.10 -11.38 11.15
N PRO A 11 -9.18 -11.50 9.82
CA PRO A 11 -8.25 -10.81 8.92
C PRO A 11 -8.27 -9.30 9.18
N LEU A 12 -7.12 -8.65 9.00
CA LEU A 12 -7.00 -7.20 9.15
C LEU A 12 -7.77 -6.48 8.03
N VAL A 13 -7.70 -7.02 6.81
CA VAL A 13 -8.51 -6.58 5.65
C VAL A 13 -9.23 -7.80 5.09
N ASP A 14 -10.55 -7.73 4.96
CA ASP A 14 -11.38 -8.78 4.34
C ASP A 14 -12.25 -8.18 3.23
N ILE A 15 -12.09 -8.70 2.03
CA ILE A 15 -12.77 -8.25 0.81
C ILE A 15 -13.53 -9.42 0.24
N ARG A 16 -14.84 -9.25 0.01
CA ARG A 16 -15.72 -10.30 -0.52
C ARG A 16 -16.58 -9.78 -1.65
N GLY A 17 -16.41 -10.35 -2.84
CA GLY A 17 -17.19 -10.05 -4.02
C GLY A 17 -17.16 -8.58 -4.45
N LEU A 18 -16.06 -7.85 -4.19
CA LEU A 18 -15.98 -6.40 -4.40
C LEU A 18 -16.11 -6.06 -5.88
N ARG A 19 -17.08 -5.17 -6.21
CA ARG A 19 -17.31 -4.67 -7.58
C ARG A 19 -17.24 -3.15 -7.64
N LYS A 20 -16.50 -2.66 -8.61
CA LYS A 20 -16.37 -1.22 -8.86
C LYS A 20 -16.57 -0.90 -10.33
N ARG A 21 -17.41 0.11 -10.58
CA ARG A 21 -17.68 0.64 -11.93
C ARG A 21 -17.44 2.13 -11.98
N TYR A 22 -16.95 2.59 -13.13
CA TYR A 22 -16.91 3.99 -13.54
C TYR A 22 -17.82 4.14 -14.76
N GLY A 23 -19.02 4.68 -14.55
CA GLY A 23 -20.07 4.65 -15.58
C GLY A 23 -20.40 3.21 -15.99
N SER A 24 -20.28 2.88 -17.27
CA SER A 24 -20.50 1.52 -17.80
C SER A 24 -19.28 0.60 -17.69
N ASN A 25 -18.11 1.14 -17.37
CA ASN A 25 -16.88 0.35 -17.31
C ASN A 25 -16.71 -0.31 -15.93
N GLU A 26 -16.80 -1.63 -15.87
CA GLU A 26 -16.56 -2.40 -14.66
C GLU A 26 -15.07 -2.73 -14.51
N VAL A 27 -14.44 -2.11 -13.50
CA VAL A 27 -12.99 -2.22 -13.24
C VAL A 27 -12.67 -3.32 -12.24
N LEU A 28 -13.48 -3.50 -11.18
CA LEU A 28 -13.37 -4.64 -10.27
C LEU A 28 -14.62 -5.51 -10.43
N LYS A 29 -14.41 -6.81 -10.62
CA LYS A 29 -15.45 -7.76 -11.08
C LYS A 29 -15.64 -8.91 -10.09
N GLY A 30 -15.89 -8.60 -8.83
CA GLY A 30 -16.05 -9.60 -7.77
C GLY A 30 -14.68 -10.05 -7.25
N VAL A 31 -13.97 -9.13 -6.59
CA VAL A 31 -12.67 -9.40 -5.97
C VAL A 31 -12.88 -9.97 -4.58
N ASP A 32 -12.26 -11.12 -4.30
CA ASP A 32 -12.14 -11.72 -2.97
C ASP A 32 -10.67 -11.72 -2.57
N LEU A 33 -10.38 -11.18 -1.37
CA LEU A 33 -9.01 -11.12 -0.84
C LEU A 33 -9.06 -10.93 0.68
N HIS A 34 -8.22 -11.65 1.41
CA HIS A 34 -8.00 -11.42 2.84
C HIS A 34 -6.52 -11.18 3.12
N ILE A 35 -6.25 -10.33 4.10
CA ILE A 35 -4.90 -9.91 4.48
C ILE A 35 -4.83 -9.91 6.00
N ASP A 36 -3.86 -10.62 6.54
CA ASP A 36 -3.65 -10.74 7.97
C ASP A 36 -2.74 -9.62 8.50
N ARG A 37 -2.74 -9.42 9.82
CA ARG A 37 -1.87 -8.44 10.48
C ARG A 37 -0.40 -8.85 10.32
N GLY A 38 0.45 -7.92 9.93
CA GLY A 38 1.87 -8.12 9.69
C GLY A 38 2.18 -8.80 8.36
N GLU A 39 1.16 -9.12 7.55
CA GLU A 39 1.36 -9.75 6.25
C GLU A 39 1.78 -8.73 5.20
N VAL A 40 2.75 -9.09 4.38
CA VAL A 40 3.21 -8.33 3.21
C VAL A 40 2.60 -8.93 1.95
N VAL A 41 1.69 -8.18 1.31
CA VAL A 41 0.97 -8.62 0.10
C VAL A 41 1.38 -7.79 -1.09
N SER A 42 1.93 -8.42 -2.14
CA SER A 42 2.18 -7.77 -3.42
C SER A 42 1.07 -8.07 -4.43
N ILE A 43 0.51 -7.03 -5.03
CA ILE A 43 -0.49 -7.12 -6.10
C ILE A 43 0.19 -6.81 -7.42
N ILE A 44 0.24 -7.79 -8.32
CA ILE A 44 0.85 -7.69 -9.65
C ILE A 44 -0.18 -7.86 -10.76
N GLY A 45 0.15 -7.46 -11.97
CA GLY A 45 -0.72 -7.60 -13.14
C GLY A 45 -0.55 -6.46 -14.14
N LYS A 46 -1.10 -6.63 -15.34
CA LYS A 46 -1.01 -5.63 -16.43
C LYS A 46 -1.64 -4.30 -16.02
N SER A 47 -1.21 -3.21 -16.65
CA SER A 47 -1.88 -1.91 -16.50
C SER A 47 -3.37 -2.04 -16.82
N GLY A 48 -4.22 -1.33 -16.08
CA GLY A 48 -5.68 -1.40 -16.23
C GLY A 48 -6.35 -2.65 -15.63
N SER A 49 -5.62 -3.55 -14.94
CA SER A 49 -6.25 -4.73 -14.30
C SER A 49 -7.00 -4.41 -13.00
N GLY A 50 -7.01 -3.16 -12.52
CA GLY A 50 -7.76 -2.72 -11.35
C GLY A 50 -6.98 -2.61 -10.05
N LYS A 51 -5.66 -2.84 -10.05
CA LYS A 51 -4.79 -2.85 -8.84
C LYS A 51 -4.89 -1.58 -8.00
N SER A 52 -4.61 -0.42 -8.59
CA SER A 52 -4.69 0.87 -7.88
C SER A 52 -6.12 1.22 -7.44
N THR A 53 -7.13 0.80 -8.23
CA THR A 53 -8.54 0.95 -7.83
C THR A 53 -8.85 0.13 -6.58
N LEU A 54 -8.33 -1.10 -6.49
CA LEU A 54 -8.48 -1.95 -5.31
C LEU A 54 -7.85 -1.30 -4.07
N LEU A 55 -6.61 -0.81 -4.17
CA LEU A 55 -5.97 -0.08 -3.08
C LEU A 55 -6.79 1.14 -2.63
N ARG A 56 -7.31 1.92 -3.58
CA ARG A 56 -8.12 3.11 -3.28
C ARG A 56 -9.47 2.76 -2.67
N CYS A 57 -10.02 1.58 -2.94
CA CYS A 57 -11.19 1.09 -2.23
C CYS A 57 -10.84 0.76 -0.76
N ILE A 58 -9.67 0.14 -0.48
CA ILE A 58 -9.26 -0.24 0.87
C ILE A 58 -9.14 0.97 1.80
N ASN A 59 -8.63 2.12 1.34
CA ASN A 59 -8.56 3.34 2.17
C ASN A 59 -9.76 4.29 2.02
N GLY A 60 -10.80 3.85 1.31
CA GLY A 60 -12.02 4.62 1.10
C GLY A 60 -11.87 5.87 0.23
N LEU A 61 -10.79 5.98 -0.58
CA LEU A 61 -10.67 7.03 -1.60
C LEU A 61 -11.59 6.78 -2.79
N GLU A 62 -11.89 5.51 -3.07
CA GLU A 62 -12.86 5.10 -4.06
C GLU A 62 -14.00 4.35 -3.40
N SER A 63 -15.24 4.69 -3.77
CA SER A 63 -16.42 3.92 -3.40
C SER A 63 -16.57 2.70 -4.30
N PHE A 64 -17.26 1.68 -3.84
CA PHE A 64 -17.63 0.49 -4.62
C PHE A 64 -19.14 0.32 -4.63
N GLN A 65 -19.69 -0.45 -5.56
CA GLN A 65 -21.13 -0.59 -5.73
C GLN A 65 -21.68 -1.88 -5.12
N GLU A 66 -20.90 -2.96 -5.14
CA GLU A 66 -21.32 -4.28 -4.66
C GLU A 66 -20.19 -4.97 -3.90
N GLY A 67 -20.52 -5.90 -3.05
CA GLY A 67 -19.58 -6.66 -2.22
C GLY A 67 -19.43 -6.09 -0.81
N GLN A 68 -18.47 -6.63 -0.08
CA GLN A 68 -18.15 -6.22 1.29
C GLN A 68 -16.66 -5.98 1.41
N LEU A 69 -16.29 -4.94 2.14
CA LEU A 69 -14.92 -4.64 2.53
C LEU A 69 -14.91 -4.25 3.99
N THR A 70 -14.14 -4.98 4.79
CA THR A 70 -13.90 -4.66 6.20
C THR A 70 -12.44 -4.40 6.45
N VAL A 71 -12.14 -3.43 7.29
CA VAL A 71 -10.81 -3.14 7.81
C VAL A 71 -10.89 -3.11 9.31
N HIS A 72 -10.02 -3.82 10.03
CA HIS A 72 -10.12 -4.04 11.48
C HIS A 72 -11.48 -4.61 11.92
N GLY A 73 -12.10 -5.45 11.09
CA GLY A 73 -13.44 -5.96 11.35
C GLY A 73 -14.57 -4.92 11.24
N GLN A 74 -14.26 -3.67 10.86
CA GLN A 74 -15.24 -2.62 10.64
C GLN A 74 -15.63 -2.55 9.16
N PRO A 75 -16.92 -2.65 8.80
CA PRO A 75 -17.36 -2.49 7.43
C PRO A 75 -17.05 -1.09 6.90
N LEU A 76 -16.47 -1.01 5.71
CA LEU A 76 -16.23 0.27 5.05
C LEU A 76 -17.51 0.74 4.39
N GLN A 77 -18.01 1.89 4.86
CA GLN A 77 -19.20 2.56 4.35
C GLN A 77 -18.78 3.91 3.75
N ALA A 78 -18.83 3.99 2.43
CA ALA A 78 -18.33 5.15 1.67
C ALA A 78 -19.15 6.43 1.90
N ASP A 79 -20.39 6.32 2.40
CA ASP A 79 -21.31 7.41 2.71
C ASP A 79 -21.15 7.97 4.15
N GLN A 80 -20.23 7.42 4.94
CA GLN A 80 -19.96 7.86 6.32
C GLN A 80 -18.62 8.60 6.43
N PRO A 81 -18.58 9.94 6.29
CA PRO A 81 -17.33 10.71 6.32
C PRO A 81 -16.52 10.54 7.61
N GLN A 82 -17.19 10.32 8.74
CA GLN A 82 -16.53 10.13 10.04
C GLN A 82 -15.82 8.76 10.09
N ALA A 83 -16.48 7.69 9.63
CA ALA A 83 -15.87 6.36 9.56
C ALA A 83 -14.66 6.35 8.61
N LEU A 84 -14.75 7.06 7.47
CA LEU A 84 -13.62 7.21 6.55
C LEU A 84 -12.43 7.98 7.16
N ARG A 85 -12.70 8.96 8.03
CA ARG A 85 -11.63 9.69 8.74
C ARG A 85 -10.93 8.78 9.74
N GLU A 86 -11.69 8.00 10.51
CA GLU A 86 -11.09 7.03 11.45
C GLU A 86 -10.30 5.94 10.72
N LEU A 87 -10.84 5.40 9.63
CA LEU A 87 -10.13 4.46 8.77
C LEU A 87 -8.75 5.00 8.34
N ARG A 88 -8.73 6.23 7.81
CA ARG A 88 -7.50 6.85 7.26
C ARG A 88 -6.47 7.27 8.32
N LYS A 89 -6.79 7.19 9.60
CA LYS A 89 -5.79 7.29 10.67
C LYS A 89 -4.96 6.01 10.76
N ASN A 90 -5.58 4.85 10.50
CA ASN A 90 -4.98 3.53 10.64
C ASN A 90 -4.46 2.95 9.31
N VAL A 91 -4.86 3.55 8.18
CA VAL A 91 -4.47 3.11 6.82
C VAL A 91 -3.72 4.24 6.13
N GLY A 92 -2.40 4.15 6.11
CA GLY A 92 -1.53 5.05 5.36
C GLY A 92 -1.53 4.70 3.88
N MET A 93 -1.28 5.68 3.01
CA MET A 93 -1.13 5.44 1.58
C MET A 93 0.01 6.26 0.98
N ILE A 94 0.84 5.58 0.20
CA ILE A 94 1.89 6.16 -0.62
C ILE A 94 1.45 6.04 -2.08
N PHE A 95 1.42 7.16 -2.78
CA PHE A 95 0.97 7.23 -4.16
C PHE A 95 2.13 7.11 -5.14
N GLN A 96 1.84 6.77 -6.37
CA GLN A 96 2.76 6.75 -7.50
C GLN A 96 3.45 8.12 -7.71
N SER A 97 2.68 9.21 -7.64
CA SER A 97 3.22 10.57 -7.57
C SER A 97 3.44 10.93 -6.11
N PHE A 98 4.50 11.63 -5.79
CA PHE A 98 4.90 11.94 -4.41
C PHE A 98 3.83 12.72 -3.63
N ASN A 99 3.04 13.55 -4.32
CA ASN A 99 1.94 14.36 -3.78
C ASN A 99 2.33 15.17 -2.54
N LEU A 100 3.59 15.66 -2.51
CA LEU A 100 4.02 16.57 -1.47
C LEU A 100 3.36 17.94 -1.68
N PHE A 101 3.08 18.63 -0.58
CA PHE A 101 2.61 20.01 -0.63
C PHE A 101 3.80 20.91 -0.98
N PRO A 102 3.83 21.51 -2.19
CA PRO A 102 5.01 22.22 -2.68
C PRO A 102 5.33 23.50 -1.92
N HIS A 103 4.35 24.08 -1.22
CA HIS A 103 4.47 25.29 -0.40
C HIS A 103 4.80 25.00 1.07
N LEU A 104 5.00 23.75 1.44
CA LEU A 104 5.42 23.33 2.78
C LEU A 104 6.80 22.69 2.73
N SER A 105 7.63 22.98 3.75
CA SER A 105 8.90 22.27 3.90
C SER A 105 8.70 20.77 4.11
N VAL A 106 9.74 20.00 3.95
CA VAL A 106 9.77 18.54 4.19
C VAL A 106 9.21 18.21 5.58
N GLY A 107 9.74 18.84 6.63
CA GLY A 107 9.24 18.63 7.98
C GLY A 107 7.77 18.99 8.13
N ARG A 108 7.32 20.10 7.54
CA ARG A 108 5.90 20.49 7.58
C ARG A 108 4.99 19.53 6.81
N ASN A 109 5.45 18.94 5.70
CA ASN A 109 4.73 17.89 5.00
C ASN A 109 4.46 16.68 5.90
N VAL A 110 5.47 16.25 6.68
CA VAL A 110 5.34 15.11 7.61
C VAL A 110 4.49 15.47 8.82
N MET A 111 4.62 16.68 9.34
CA MET A 111 3.92 17.16 10.54
C MET A 111 2.43 17.44 10.32
N LEU A 112 1.99 17.68 9.09
CA LEU A 112 0.68 18.25 8.79
C LEU A 112 -0.48 17.42 9.34
N ALA A 113 -0.53 16.13 9.02
CA ALA A 113 -1.63 15.24 9.42
C ALA A 113 -1.70 15.03 10.94
N PRO A 114 -0.61 14.69 11.66
CA PRO A 114 -0.63 14.61 13.12
C PRO A 114 -1.07 15.90 13.80
N SER A 115 -0.66 17.06 13.29
CA SER A 115 -1.06 18.36 13.87
C SER A 115 -2.56 18.65 13.68
N LEU A 116 -3.08 18.44 12.46
CA LEU A 116 -4.46 18.82 12.14
C LEU A 116 -5.50 17.79 12.52
N VAL A 117 -5.19 16.49 12.32
CA VAL A 117 -6.14 15.39 12.49
C VAL A 117 -6.11 14.87 13.92
N MET A 118 -4.90 14.64 14.48
CA MET A 118 -4.73 14.11 15.84
C MET A 118 -4.59 15.21 16.89
N ARG A 119 -4.40 16.47 16.48
CA ARG A 119 -4.22 17.63 17.34
C ARG A 119 -3.13 17.45 18.40
N GLN A 120 -2.07 16.72 18.01
CA GLN A 120 -0.92 16.49 18.90
C GLN A 120 -0.14 17.80 19.16
N PRO A 121 0.51 17.94 20.32
CA PRO A 121 1.39 19.07 20.61
C PRO A 121 2.51 19.22 19.58
N GLN A 122 2.88 20.46 19.27
CA GLN A 122 3.84 20.78 18.21
C GLN A 122 5.23 20.19 18.43
N ASP A 123 5.70 20.15 19.66
CA ASP A 123 6.97 19.56 20.07
C ASP A 123 6.98 18.05 19.83
N VAL A 124 5.89 17.35 20.17
CA VAL A 124 5.71 15.90 19.92
C VAL A 124 5.71 15.61 18.43
N VAL A 125 4.91 16.37 17.66
CA VAL A 125 4.81 16.20 16.21
C VAL A 125 6.16 16.46 15.52
N ARG A 126 6.89 17.51 15.96
CA ARG A 126 8.21 17.85 15.42
C ARG A 126 9.23 16.76 15.70
N ALA A 127 9.31 16.27 16.92
CA ALA A 127 10.21 15.19 17.31
C ALA A 127 9.92 13.90 16.52
N ASN A 128 8.63 13.55 16.36
CA ASN A 128 8.25 12.39 15.53
C ASN A 128 8.63 12.58 14.06
N ALA A 129 8.39 13.75 13.48
CA ALA A 129 8.76 14.04 12.10
C ALA A 129 10.27 13.95 11.88
N GLN A 130 11.08 14.46 12.82
CA GLN A 130 12.55 14.34 12.77
C GLN A 130 12.99 12.87 12.78
N ARG A 131 12.45 12.05 13.71
CA ARG A 131 12.73 10.62 13.79
C ARG A 131 12.34 9.88 12.51
N LEU A 132 11.19 10.21 11.90
CA LEU A 132 10.74 9.58 10.65
C LEU A 132 11.61 9.97 9.47
N LEU A 133 12.06 11.24 9.40
CA LEU A 133 12.98 11.68 8.37
C LEU A 133 14.37 11.04 8.52
N GLU A 134 14.84 10.87 9.75
CA GLU A 134 16.06 10.10 10.03
C GLU A 134 15.94 8.66 9.55
N ARG A 135 14.80 8.01 9.82
CA ARG A 135 14.51 6.63 9.39
C ARG A 135 14.54 6.45 7.87
N VAL A 136 14.18 7.48 7.10
CA VAL A 136 14.26 7.47 5.64
C VAL A 136 15.54 8.10 5.09
N GLY A 137 16.54 8.41 5.95
CA GLY A 137 17.83 8.96 5.57
C GLY A 137 17.78 10.40 5.09
N LEU A 138 16.87 11.24 5.65
CA LEU A 138 16.65 12.64 5.25
C LEU A 138 16.56 13.59 6.44
N ALA A 139 17.25 13.29 7.54
CA ALA A 139 17.22 14.11 8.76
C ALA A 139 17.63 15.57 8.50
N GLU A 140 18.66 15.78 7.67
CA GLU A 140 19.20 17.09 7.31
C GLU A 140 18.30 17.91 6.37
N LYS A 141 17.26 17.29 5.79
CA LYS A 141 16.33 17.91 4.84
C LYS A 141 15.07 18.50 5.48
N PHE A 142 14.98 18.53 6.81
CA PHE A 142 13.76 18.93 7.52
C PHE A 142 13.19 20.29 7.06
N ASP A 143 14.05 21.28 6.85
CA ASP A 143 13.65 22.63 6.45
C ASP A 143 13.71 22.85 4.92
N ALA A 144 14.16 21.87 4.13
CA ALA A 144 14.19 21.93 2.67
C ALA A 144 12.77 21.95 2.08
N MET A 145 12.65 22.54 0.87
CA MET A 145 11.41 22.51 0.09
C MET A 145 11.41 21.32 -0.87
N PRO A 146 10.22 20.81 -1.28
CA PRO A 146 10.11 19.65 -2.18
C PRO A 146 10.86 19.79 -3.50
N ASP A 147 10.93 20.97 -4.08
CA ASP A 147 11.63 21.28 -5.33
C ASP A 147 13.16 21.20 -5.22
N GLN A 148 13.69 21.19 -3.99
CA GLN A 148 15.12 21.01 -3.69
C GLN A 148 15.51 19.52 -3.53
N LEU A 149 14.58 18.60 -3.72
CA LEU A 149 14.77 17.17 -3.54
C LEU A 149 14.76 16.40 -4.85
N SER A 150 15.61 15.36 -4.95
CA SER A 150 15.46 14.38 -6.04
C SER A 150 14.13 13.62 -5.94
N GLY A 151 13.70 12.95 -7.03
CA GLY A 151 12.49 12.14 -7.03
C GLY A 151 12.49 11.06 -5.94
N GLY A 152 13.62 10.35 -5.76
CA GLY A 152 13.75 9.35 -4.70
C GLY A 152 13.70 9.95 -3.29
N GLN A 153 14.26 11.14 -3.09
CA GLN A 153 14.13 11.87 -1.83
C GLN A 153 12.69 12.30 -1.57
N GLN A 154 11.97 12.82 -2.58
CA GLN A 154 10.56 13.18 -2.45
C GLN A 154 9.70 11.97 -2.10
N GLN A 155 9.96 10.82 -2.71
CA GLN A 155 9.25 9.57 -2.38
C GLN A 155 9.52 9.11 -0.96
N ARG A 156 10.76 9.20 -0.48
CA ARG A 156 11.10 8.88 0.91
C ARG A 156 10.42 9.84 1.90
N VAL A 157 10.26 11.12 1.56
CA VAL A 157 9.44 12.06 2.34
C VAL A 157 7.98 11.65 2.33
N ALA A 158 7.42 11.20 1.19
CA ALA A 158 6.05 10.71 1.11
C ALA A 158 5.84 9.47 1.99
N ILE A 159 6.83 8.56 2.07
CA ILE A 159 6.81 7.43 3.02
C ILE A 159 6.80 7.95 4.47
N ALA A 160 7.71 8.85 4.84
CA ALA A 160 7.76 9.42 6.19
C ALA A 160 6.44 10.11 6.57
N ARG A 161 5.83 10.83 5.63
CA ARG A 161 4.51 11.46 5.82
C ARG A 161 3.40 10.43 6.04
N ALA A 162 3.40 9.33 5.29
CA ALA A 162 2.40 8.27 5.48
C ALA A 162 2.55 7.58 6.84
N LEU A 163 3.79 7.42 7.34
CA LEU A 163 4.09 6.84 8.64
C LEU A 163 3.80 7.78 9.81
N ALA A 164 3.65 9.08 9.57
CA ALA A 164 3.51 10.08 10.65
C ALA A 164 2.22 9.91 11.48
N MET A 165 1.21 9.24 10.92
CA MET A 165 -0.04 8.91 11.61
C MET A 165 0.03 7.60 12.41
N ASP A 166 1.18 6.89 12.38
CA ASP A 166 1.38 5.57 12.98
C ASP A 166 0.37 4.52 12.49
N PRO A 167 0.24 4.32 11.17
CA PRO A 167 -0.77 3.45 10.60
C PRO A 167 -0.45 1.97 10.84
N GLU A 168 -1.49 1.13 10.97
CA GLU A 168 -1.34 -0.33 11.06
C GLU A 168 -1.20 -0.99 9.68
N ILE A 169 -1.69 -0.32 8.63
CA ILE A 169 -1.62 -0.78 7.24
C ILE A 169 -1.00 0.33 6.39
N LEU A 170 -0.05 -0.03 5.56
CA LEU A 170 0.51 0.89 4.57
C LEU A 170 0.23 0.36 3.16
N LEU A 171 -0.48 1.17 2.39
CA LEU A 171 -0.79 0.92 0.99
C LEU A 171 0.25 1.60 0.11
N CYS A 172 0.88 0.86 -0.79
CA CYS A 172 1.92 1.35 -1.70
C CYS A 172 1.44 1.20 -3.15
N ASP A 173 1.08 2.30 -3.80
CA ASP A 173 0.59 2.31 -5.18
C ASP A 173 1.75 2.68 -6.12
N GLU A 174 2.44 1.68 -6.68
CA GLU A 174 3.54 1.82 -7.66
C GLU A 174 4.61 2.86 -7.25
N VAL A 175 5.11 2.75 -6.02
CA VAL A 175 5.97 3.76 -5.35
C VAL A 175 7.31 4.04 -6.05
N THR A 176 7.70 3.25 -7.04
CA THR A 176 8.96 3.39 -7.79
C THR A 176 8.76 3.83 -9.24
N SER A 177 7.54 3.80 -9.77
CA SER A 177 7.29 3.96 -11.21
C SER A 177 7.58 5.36 -11.76
N ALA A 178 7.64 6.38 -10.89
CA ALA A 178 7.98 7.77 -11.24
C ALA A 178 9.45 8.11 -10.99
N LEU A 179 10.30 7.10 -10.71
CA LEU A 179 11.69 7.29 -10.33
C LEU A 179 12.66 6.85 -11.45
N ASP A 180 13.80 7.51 -11.52
CA ASP A 180 14.93 7.02 -12.28
C ASP A 180 15.41 5.68 -11.70
N PRO A 181 15.85 4.72 -12.54
CA PRO A 181 16.25 3.38 -12.09
C PRO A 181 17.31 3.38 -10.97
N GLU A 182 18.21 4.36 -10.96
CA GLU A 182 19.26 4.49 -9.95
C GLU A 182 18.70 4.79 -8.55
N LEU A 183 17.52 5.43 -8.46
CA LEU A 183 16.89 5.83 -7.21
C LEU A 183 15.92 4.78 -6.64
N VAL A 184 15.54 3.79 -7.45
CA VAL A 184 14.58 2.73 -7.07
C VAL A 184 15.06 1.97 -5.83
N GLY A 185 16.35 1.60 -5.79
CA GLY A 185 16.91 0.82 -4.71
C GLY A 185 16.79 1.48 -3.33
N GLU A 186 16.99 2.81 -3.27
CA GLU A 186 16.90 3.57 -2.01
C GLU A 186 15.47 3.57 -1.43
N VAL A 187 14.45 3.67 -2.30
CA VAL A 187 13.05 3.66 -1.88
C VAL A 187 12.62 2.25 -1.47
N LEU A 188 13.00 1.23 -2.24
CA LEU A 188 12.68 -0.16 -1.93
C LEU A 188 13.32 -0.62 -0.63
N SER A 189 14.54 -0.19 -0.29
CA SER A 189 15.20 -0.52 0.98
C SER A 189 14.43 0.02 2.20
N VAL A 190 13.82 1.20 2.08
CA VAL A 190 12.93 1.73 3.13
C VAL A 190 11.70 0.85 3.30
N VAL A 191 11.03 0.46 2.20
CA VAL A 191 9.85 -0.41 2.24
C VAL A 191 10.20 -1.79 2.81
N GLU A 192 11.35 -2.36 2.43
CA GLU A 192 11.87 -3.62 2.98
C GLU A 192 12.05 -3.53 4.50
N SER A 193 12.68 -2.48 5.00
CA SER A 193 12.84 -2.25 6.44
C SER A 193 11.51 -2.15 7.19
N LEU A 194 10.45 -1.63 6.56
CA LEU A 194 9.10 -1.62 7.14
C LEU A 194 8.50 -3.02 7.23
N ALA A 195 8.67 -3.83 6.18
CA ALA A 195 8.27 -5.24 6.16
C ALA A 195 8.95 -6.04 7.27
N GLU A 196 10.28 -5.93 7.41
CA GLU A 196 11.07 -6.60 8.44
C GLU A 196 10.65 -6.21 9.87
N GLN A 197 10.10 -5.02 10.07
CA GLN A 197 9.56 -4.56 11.35
C GLN A 197 8.13 -5.04 11.62
N GLY A 198 7.56 -5.88 10.76
CA GLY A 198 6.23 -6.47 10.92
C GLY A 198 5.07 -5.55 10.55
N MET A 199 5.31 -4.49 9.75
CA MET A 199 4.23 -3.65 9.23
C MET A 199 3.39 -4.41 8.22
N THR A 200 2.07 -4.30 8.29
CA THR A 200 1.19 -4.81 7.25
C THR A 200 1.31 -3.96 6.00
N LEU A 201 1.77 -4.55 4.90
CA LEU A 201 1.98 -3.86 3.62
C LEU A 201 1.09 -4.45 2.53
N ILE A 202 0.44 -3.58 1.77
CA ILE A 202 -0.27 -3.97 0.54
C ILE A 202 0.31 -3.13 -0.59
N MET A 203 1.02 -3.78 -1.50
CA MET A 203 1.82 -3.09 -2.50
C MET A 203 1.37 -3.44 -3.92
N VAL A 204 1.11 -2.45 -4.73
CA VAL A 204 1.07 -2.58 -6.19
C VAL A 204 2.47 -2.29 -6.70
N THR A 205 3.08 -3.23 -7.42
CA THR A 205 4.44 -3.08 -7.89
C THR A 205 4.69 -3.78 -9.23
N HIS A 206 5.64 -3.25 -9.99
CA HIS A 206 6.24 -3.86 -11.17
C HIS A 206 7.64 -4.43 -10.88
N GLU A 207 8.12 -4.29 -9.65
CA GLU A 207 9.42 -4.78 -9.19
C GLU A 207 9.31 -6.26 -8.77
N MET A 208 9.31 -7.19 -9.74
CA MET A 208 9.04 -8.61 -9.48
C MET A 208 10.06 -9.26 -8.55
N ARG A 209 11.36 -8.86 -8.65
CA ARG A 209 12.42 -9.36 -7.76
C ARG A 209 12.19 -8.91 -6.31
N PHE A 210 11.77 -7.68 -6.14
CA PHE A 210 11.44 -7.12 -4.82
C PHE A 210 10.20 -7.81 -4.25
N ALA A 211 9.10 -7.91 -5.03
CA ALA A 211 7.90 -8.61 -4.61
C ALA A 211 8.19 -10.05 -4.16
N ARG A 212 9.04 -10.78 -4.92
CA ARG A 212 9.46 -12.13 -4.56
C ARG A 212 10.24 -12.20 -3.24
N LYS A 213 11.06 -11.18 -2.96
CA LYS A 213 11.92 -11.13 -1.77
C LYS A 213 11.16 -10.82 -0.49
N VAL A 214 10.21 -9.87 -0.55
CA VAL A 214 9.64 -9.27 0.67
C VAL A 214 8.22 -9.74 0.99
N SER A 215 7.49 -10.34 0.03
CA SER A 215 6.08 -10.67 0.24
C SER A 215 5.89 -12.02 0.89
N ASP A 216 4.88 -12.11 1.76
CA ASP A 216 4.34 -13.38 2.24
C ASP A 216 3.35 -13.96 1.23
N LYS A 217 2.64 -13.08 0.52
CA LYS A 217 1.59 -13.43 -0.45
C LYS A 217 1.70 -12.56 -1.69
N VAL A 218 1.53 -13.17 -2.86
CA VAL A 218 1.43 -12.45 -4.14
C VAL A 218 0.05 -12.70 -4.74
N VAL A 219 -0.58 -11.64 -5.21
CA VAL A 219 -1.90 -11.63 -5.84
C VAL A 219 -1.73 -11.17 -7.28
N PHE A 220 -2.05 -12.05 -8.23
CA PHE A 220 -2.09 -11.69 -9.65
C PHE A 220 -3.49 -11.24 -10.03
N MET A 221 -3.61 -9.99 -10.44
CA MET A 221 -4.86 -9.42 -10.95
C MET A 221 -4.88 -9.40 -12.47
N HIS A 222 -5.97 -9.92 -13.03
CA HIS A 222 -6.22 -9.93 -14.47
C HIS A 222 -7.68 -9.53 -14.76
N GLN A 223 -7.88 -8.55 -15.65
CA GLN A 223 -9.20 -8.07 -16.11
C GLN A 223 -10.21 -7.78 -14.99
N GLY A 224 -9.75 -7.19 -13.89
CA GLY A 224 -10.59 -6.79 -12.77
C GLY A 224 -10.89 -7.89 -11.74
N LYS A 225 -10.23 -9.03 -11.82
CA LYS A 225 -10.37 -10.17 -10.90
C LYS A 225 -9.04 -10.54 -10.27
N VAL A 226 -9.09 -11.10 -9.08
CA VAL A 226 -8.01 -11.90 -8.54
C VAL A 226 -7.99 -13.20 -9.33
N HIS A 227 -6.90 -13.46 -10.03
CA HIS A 227 -6.78 -14.55 -10.98
C HIS A 227 -5.96 -15.71 -10.39
N GLU A 228 -4.89 -15.37 -9.69
CA GLU A 228 -4.05 -16.34 -8.98
C GLU A 228 -3.49 -15.71 -7.70
N VAL A 229 -3.43 -16.50 -6.62
CA VAL A 229 -2.88 -16.09 -5.32
C VAL A 229 -1.99 -17.19 -4.80
N GLY A 230 -0.84 -16.83 -4.27
CA GLY A 230 0.06 -17.83 -3.68
C GLY A 230 1.27 -17.22 -3.00
N ALA A 231 2.08 -18.08 -2.39
CA ALA A 231 3.39 -17.72 -1.90
C ALA A 231 4.30 -17.29 -3.08
N PRO A 232 5.20 -16.31 -2.89
CA PRO A 232 6.04 -15.78 -3.95
C PRO A 232 6.81 -16.85 -4.72
N GLU A 233 7.42 -17.81 -4.02
CA GLU A 233 8.21 -18.88 -4.64
C GLU A 233 7.37 -19.73 -5.59
N THR A 234 6.12 -20.05 -5.21
CA THR A 234 5.22 -20.85 -6.03
C THR A 234 4.72 -20.04 -7.22
N LEU A 235 4.24 -18.82 -6.97
CA LEU A 235 3.61 -18.00 -8.00
C LEU A 235 4.62 -17.55 -9.08
N PHE A 236 5.83 -17.17 -8.69
CA PHE A 236 6.89 -16.78 -9.64
C PHE A 236 7.63 -17.97 -10.25
N GLY A 237 7.70 -19.13 -9.55
CA GLY A 237 8.44 -20.30 -10.03
C GLY A 237 7.62 -21.29 -10.84
N ALA A 238 6.32 -21.42 -10.52
CA ALA A 238 5.42 -22.41 -11.12
C ALA A 238 4.00 -21.83 -11.32
N PRO A 239 3.85 -20.74 -12.12
CA PRO A 239 2.55 -20.12 -12.36
C PRO A 239 1.57 -21.12 -12.97
N GLN A 240 0.34 -21.16 -12.44
CA GLN A 240 -0.66 -22.14 -12.84
C GLN A 240 -1.47 -21.69 -14.05
N THR A 241 -1.80 -20.38 -14.11
CA THR A 241 -2.65 -19.84 -15.17
C THR A 241 -1.84 -19.43 -16.40
N PRO A 242 -2.38 -19.60 -17.62
CA PRO A 242 -1.73 -19.15 -18.86
C PRO A 242 -1.44 -17.65 -18.86
N GLU A 243 -2.36 -16.86 -18.28
CA GLU A 243 -2.28 -15.41 -18.19
C GLU A 243 -1.11 -14.96 -17.30
N LEU A 244 -0.88 -15.64 -16.18
CA LEU A 244 0.27 -15.35 -15.30
C LEU A 244 1.59 -15.80 -15.96
N ARG A 245 1.61 -16.97 -16.61
CA ARG A 245 2.78 -17.42 -17.39
C ARG A 245 3.16 -16.38 -18.46
N GLN A 246 2.18 -15.92 -19.22
CA GLN A 246 2.40 -14.87 -20.23
C GLN A 246 2.88 -13.55 -19.59
N PHE A 247 2.31 -13.15 -18.45
CA PHE A 247 2.70 -11.92 -17.73
C PHE A 247 4.13 -11.99 -17.25
N LEU A 248 4.57 -13.14 -16.73
CA LEU A 248 5.93 -13.37 -16.22
C LEU A 248 6.95 -13.69 -17.35
N GLY A 249 6.53 -13.78 -18.61
CA GLY A 249 7.43 -14.05 -19.73
C GLY A 249 7.82 -15.52 -19.88
N PHE A 250 7.08 -16.46 -19.28
CA PHE A 250 7.25 -17.87 -19.56
C PHE A 250 6.81 -18.15 -21.00
N SER A 251 7.70 -18.65 -21.86
CA SER A 251 7.36 -19.09 -23.20
C SER A 251 6.35 -20.24 -23.11
N ALA A 252 5.32 -20.20 -23.96
CA ALA A 252 4.46 -21.36 -24.14
C ALA A 252 5.30 -22.51 -24.73
N SER A 253 5.45 -23.59 -23.99
CA SER A 253 6.03 -24.85 -24.49
C SER A 253 5.02 -25.58 -25.34
#